data_ae8f3470a346630e0ab290214671d2ce
#
_entry.id   ae8f3470a346630e0ab290214671d2ce
#
_cell.length_a   1.000
_cell.length_b   1.000
_cell.length_c   1.000
_cell.angle_alpha   90.00
_cell.angle_beta   90.00
_cell.angle_gamma   90.00
#
_symmetry.space_group_name_H-M   'P 1'
#
loop_
_entity.id
_entity.type
_entity.pdbx_description
1 polymer ?
#
loop_
_entity_poly.entity_id
_entity_poly.type
_entity_poly.pdbx_seq_one_letter_code
_entity_poly.pdbx_strand_id
1 'polypeptide(L)'
;QVVVEPDDKELFKKSESIRMSYVLEVTGILRKRPKGTINESLASGELELVSKEIDILSKSKPLPFQLDEHAKVGEEVRLKYRYLDLRRPEMQSNLKIRSQVNHIVRSHLIEDEFIEIETPMMARATPEGARDFLVPSRLYNQKFYALTQSPQLFKQMLMIGGFEKYFQIVRCFRDEDTRKDRQPEFTQLDIELSFISEEEILKISESLIKRIFFETLNIEFDDFQRIKYQEAIKDYGSDKPDSVSYTHLRAHETVLH
;
A
#
# COMPACT_ATOMS: atom_id res chain seq x y z
N GLN A 1 11.97 8.07 -25.98
CA GLN A 1 12.59 9.40 -26.19
C GLN A 1 12.16 9.96 -27.52
N VAL A 2 11.87 11.29 -27.54
CA VAL A 2 11.60 12.06 -28.78
C VAL A 2 12.80 12.95 -29.05
N VAL A 3 13.22 13.00 -30.32
CA VAL A 3 14.33 13.82 -30.78
C VAL A 3 13.83 14.78 -31.86
N VAL A 4 14.21 16.04 -31.75
CA VAL A 4 13.97 17.06 -32.77
C VAL A 4 15.29 17.41 -33.42
N GLU A 5 15.38 17.25 -34.73
CA GLU A 5 16.60 17.54 -35.48
C GLU A 5 16.69 19.06 -35.77
N PRO A 6 17.88 19.69 -35.67
CA PRO A 6 18.02 21.11 -35.81
C PRO A 6 17.85 21.60 -37.25
N ASP A 7 17.82 20.70 -38.24
CA ASP A 7 17.62 21.02 -39.65
C ASP A 7 16.22 21.58 -39.94
N ASP A 8 15.20 21.16 -39.17
CA ASP A 8 13.84 21.71 -39.19
C ASP A 8 13.74 22.87 -38.21
N LYS A 9 14.03 24.06 -38.68
CA LYS A 9 14.08 25.28 -37.84
C LYS A 9 12.74 25.63 -37.19
N GLU A 10 11.63 25.38 -37.87
CA GLU A 10 10.29 25.67 -37.32
C GLU A 10 9.92 24.69 -36.19
N LEU A 11 10.12 23.44 -36.46
CA LEU A 11 9.87 22.39 -35.45
C LEU A 11 10.79 22.53 -34.24
N PHE A 12 12.07 22.88 -34.49
CA PHE A 12 13.04 23.10 -33.43
C PHE A 12 12.63 24.28 -32.55
N LYS A 13 12.25 25.40 -33.13
CA LYS A 13 11.73 26.58 -32.40
C LYS A 13 10.46 26.28 -31.64
N LYS A 14 9.54 25.44 -32.19
CA LYS A 14 8.34 24.98 -31.49
C LYS A 14 8.74 24.14 -30.27
N SER A 15 9.71 23.26 -30.39
CA SER A 15 10.20 22.40 -29.30
C SER A 15 10.82 23.21 -28.16
N GLU A 16 11.50 24.30 -28.41
CA GLU A 16 12.04 25.19 -27.38
C GLU A 16 10.96 25.84 -26.49
N SER A 17 9.73 25.93 -26.97
CA SER A 17 8.58 26.45 -26.20
C SER A 17 7.96 25.41 -25.24
N ILE A 18 8.31 24.15 -25.39
CA ILE A 18 7.77 23.04 -24.58
C ILE A 18 8.33 23.13 -23.17
N ARG A 19 7.48 22.88 -22.18
CA ARG A 19 7.83 22.86 -20.76
C ARG A 19 7.40 21.56 -20.11
N MET A 20 7.93 21.34 -18.92
CA MET A 20 7.66 20.15 -18.11
C MET A 20 6.15 19.90 -17.95
N SER A 21 5.74 18.66 -18.03
CA SER A 21 4.34 18.21 -17.90
C SER A 21 3.36 18.74 -18.96
N TYR A 22 3.85 19.26 -20.10
CA TYR A 22 2.99 19.48 -21.26
C TYR A 22 2.56 18.12 -21.84
N VAL A 23 1.36 18.06 -22.36
CA VAL A 23 0.87 16.88 -23.10
C VAL A 23 1.09 17.17 -24.58
N LEU A 24 1.79 16.28 -25.24
CA LEU A 24 2.19 16.41 -26.63
C LEU A 24 1.66 15.24 -27.44
N GLU A 25 1.24 15.51 -28.66
CA GLU A 25 1.13 14.54 -29.74
C GLU A 25 2.32 14.68 -30.66
N VAL A 26 3.01 13.58 -30.93
CA VAL A 26 4.22 13.62 -31.74
C VAL A 26 4.12 12.56 -32.84
N THR A 27 4.21 12.99 -34.08
CA THR A 27 4.33 12.16 -35.27
C THR A 27 5.77 12.17 -35.76
N GLY A 28 6.32 10.98 -36.06
CA GLY A 28 7.72 10.90 -36.47
C GLY A 28 8.14 9.53 -36.95
N ILE A 29 9.44 9.36 -37.14
CA ILE A 29 10.06 8.12 -37.62
C ILE A 29 10.80 7.46 -36.44
N LEU A 30 10.48 6.21 -36.18
CA LEU A 30 11.17 5.42 -35.16
C LEU A 30 12.51 4.92 -35.72
N ARG A 31 13.59 5.17 -34.97
CA ARG A 31 14.93 4.66 -35.31
C ARG A 31 15.64 4.09 -34.09
N LYS A 32 16.65 3.26 -34.31
CA LYS A 32 17.57 2.83 -33.24
C LYS A 32 18.43 4.02 -32.80
N ARG A 33 18.64 4.11 -31.51
CA ARG A 33 19.53 5.13 -30.93
C ARG A 33 20.98 4.91 -31.37
N PRO A 34 21.75 5.96 -31.58
CA PRO A 34 23.18 5.87 -31.84
C PRO A 34 23.91 5.09 -30.73
N LYS A 35 25.00 4.44 -31.06
CA LYS A 35 25.85 3.77 -30.08
C LYS A 35 26.31 4.76 -29.01
N GLY A 36 26.18 4.38 -27.75
CA GLY A 36 26.53 5.25 -26.61
C GLY A 36 25.41 6.16 -26.09
N THR A 37 24.23 6.20 -26.73
CA THR A 37 23.05 6.94 -26.26
C THR A 37 21.90 6.06 -25.80
N ILE A 38 22.10 4.74 -25.77
CA ILE A 38 21.13 3.78 -25.27
C ILE A 38 20.89 4.04 -23.77
N ASN A 39 19.62 4.07 -23.38
CA ASN A 39 19.25 4.23 -21.99
C ASN A 39 18.66 2.92 -21.46
N GLU A 40 19.48 2.14 -20.76
CA GLU A 40 19.13 0.83 -20.21
C GLU A 40 18.05 0.89 -19.13
N SER A 41 17.80 2.06 -18.54
CA SER A 41 16.73 2.25 -17.55
C SER A 41 15.32 2.34 -18.13
N LEU A 42 15.19 2.43 -19.46
CA LEU A 42 13.91 2.51 -20.15
C LEU A 42 13.65 1.22 -20.93
N ALA A 43 12.46 0.69 -20.84
CA ALA A 43 12.04 -0.51 -21.59
C ALA A 43 12.20 -0.34 -23.13
N SER A 44 12.08 0.90 -23.64
CA SER A 44 12.29 1.26 -25.04
C SER A 44 13.60 2.04 -25.26
N GLY A 45 14.56 1.85 -24.38
CA GLY A 45 15.79 2.66 -24.35
C GLY A 45 16.72 2.53 -25.56
N GLU A 46 16.53 1.50 -26.38
CA GLU A 46 17.24 1.32 -27.65
C GLU A 46 16.65 2.13 -28.82
N LEU A 47 15.44 2.66 -28.64
CA LEU A 47 14.69 3.34 -29.67
C LEU A 47 14.49 4.82 -29.36
N GLU A 48 14.43 5.62 -30.42
CA GLU A 48 14.02 7.03 -30.33
C GLU A 48 13.09 7.39 -31.49
N LEU A 49 12.19 8.32 -31.24
CA LEU A 49 11.29 8.88 -32.25
C LEU A 49 11.86 10.20 -32.76
N VAL A 50 12.27 10.25 -34.02
CA VAL A 50 12.63 11.49 -34.70
C VAL A 50 11.35 12.17 -35.12
N SER A 51 11.04 13.30 -34.48
CA SER A 51 9.79 14.03 -34.71
C SER A 51 9.76 14.68 -36.10
N LYS A 52 8.60 14.61 -36.75
CA LYS A 52 8.24 15.34 -37.94
C LYS A 52 7.19 16.39 -37.66
N GLU A 53 6.36 16.12 -36.65
CA GLU A 53 5.31 17.01 -36.20
C GLU A 53 5.14 16.91 -34.68
N ILE A 54 4.90 18.01 -34.03
CA ILE A 54 4.65 18.09 -32.60
C ILE A 54 3.45 19.01 -32.37
N ASP A 55 2.40 18.47 -31.74
CA ASP A 55 1.27 19.27 -31.31
C ASP A 55 1.18 19.33 -29.80
N ILE A 56 1.00 20.53 -29.27
CA ILE A 56 0.82 20.76 -27.83
C ILE A 56 -0.67 20.64 -27.53
N LEU A 57 -1.08 19.46 -27.05
CA LEU A 57 -2.47 19.19 -26.70
C LEU A 57 -2.90 19.91 -25.42
N SER A 58 -1.98 20.03 -24.45
CA SER A 58 -2.26 20.73 -23.19
C SER A 58 -0.99 21.32 -22.61
N LYS A 59 -1.13 22.53 -22.08
CA LYS A 59 -0.05 23.23 -21.36
C LYS A 59 -0.25 23.08 -19.85
N SER A 60 0.83 22.88 -19.12
CA SER A 60 0.84 22.85 -17.67
C SER A 60 1.42 24.14 -17.09
N LYS A 61 0.96 24.54 -15.91
CA LYS A 61 1.65 25.50 -15.06
C LYS A 61 2.91 24.86 -14.47
N PRO A 62 3.91 25.66 -14.05
CA PRO A 62 5.05 25.11 -13.32
C PRO A 62 4.60 24.29 -12.11
N LEU A 63 5.22 23.13 -11.92
CA LEU A 63 4.91 22.27 -10.80
C LEU A 63 5.47 22.86 -9.49
N PRO A 64 4.76 22.72 -8.35
CA PRO A 64 5.23 23.20 -7.05
C PRO A 64 6.46 22.46 -6.52
N PHE A 65 6.76 21.26 -7.06
CA PHE A 65 7.94 20.46 -6.76
C PHE A 65 8.25 19.50 -7.92
N GLN A 66 9.47 18.97 -7.94
CA GLN A 66 9.89 17.98 -8.91
C GLN A 66 9.31 16.61 -8.57
N LEU A 67 8.98 15.83 -9.61
CA LEU A 67 8.35 14.51 -9.47
C LEU A 67 9.36 13.34 -9.51
N ASP A 68 10.65 13.65 -9.54
CA ASP A 68 11.72 12.65 -9.53
C ASP A 68 11.91 12.04 -8.12
N GLU A 69 12.60 10.91 -8.08
CA GLU A 69 12.87 10.16 -6.84
C GLU A 69 13.80 10.90 -5.87
N HIS A 70 14.57 11.88 -6.37
CA HIS A 70 15.58 12.59 -5.58
C HIS A 70 15.05 13.88 -4.95
N ALA A 71 13.84 14.32 -5.31
CA ALA A 71 13.25 15.53 -4.77
C ALA A 71 12.91 15.38 -3.28
N LYS A 72 13.68 16.05 -2.42
CA LYS A 72 13.38 16.18 -0.99
C LYS A 72 12.27 17.22 -0.80
N VAL A 73 11.03 16.74 -0.78
CA VAL A 73 9.84 17.58 -0.60
C VAL A 73 9.26 17.34 0.78
N GLY A 74 8.98 18.40 1.54
CA GLY A 74 8.34 18.31 2.85
C GLY A 74 6.95 17.68 2.76
N GLU A 75 6.57 16.95 3.81
CA GLU A 75 5.32 16.20 3.86
C GLU A 75 4.09 17.10 3.68
N GLU A 76 4.09 18.30 4.27
CA GLU A 76 3.01 19.27 4.13
C GLU A 76 2.72 19.63 2.68
N VAL A 77 3.76 19.89 1.88
CA VAL A 77 3.64 20.23 0.45
C VAL A 77 3.14 19.01 -0.33
N ARG A 78 3.63 17.81 -0.01
CA ARG A 78 3.20 16.56 -0.63
C ARG A 78 1.72 16.28 -0.36
N LEU A 79 1.25 16.50 0.86
CA LEU A 79 -0.16 16.34 1.24
C LEU A 79 -1.04 17.39 0.55
N LYS A 80 -0.61 18.65 0.49
CA LYS A 80 -1.33 19.73 -0.20
C LYS A 80 -1.52 19.45 -1.69
N TYR A 81 -0.51 18.89 -2.34
CA TYR A 81 -0.53 18.54 -3.77
C TYR A 81 -0.50 17.02 -3.98
N ARG A 82 -1.30 16.28 -3.21
CA ARG A 82 -1.28 14.82 -3.18
C ARG A 82 -1.43 14.17 -4.56
N TYR A 83 -2.24 14.75 -5.43
CA TYR A 83 -2.42 14.28 -6.81
C TYR A 83 -1.13 14.37 -7.66
N LEU A 84 -0.22 15.30 -7.36
CA LEU A 84 1.11 15.36 -7.96
C LEU A 84 2.08 14.38 -7.29
N ASP A 85 2.04 14.28 -5.96
CA ASP A 85 2.86 13.31 -5.21
C ASP A 85 2.60 11.86 -5.67
N LEU A 86 1.35 11.53 -6.01
CA LEU A 86 0.98 10.23 -6.56
C LEU A 86 1.59 9.92 -7.94
N ARG A 87 2.15 10.91 -8.63
CA ARG A 87 2.89 10.69 -9.88
C ARG A 87 4.34 10.26 -9.66
N ARG A 88 4.85 10.38 -8.44
CA ARG A 88 6.20 9.95 -8.10
C ARG A 88 6.31 8.43 -8.17
N PRO A 89 7.43 7.89 -8.70
CA PRO A 89 7.61 6.44 -8.86
C PRO A 89 7.44 5.67 -7.55
N GLU A 90 7.96 6.18 -6.44
CA GLU A 90 7.83 5.57 -5.10
C GLU A 90 6.36 5.42 -4.68
N MET A 91 5.56 6.46 -4.87
CA MET A 91 4.15 6.43 -4.50
C MET A 91 3.35 5.48 -5.39
N GLN A 92 3.67 5.45 -6.68
CA GLN A 92 3.06 4.50 -7.62
C GLN A 92 3.46 3.07 -7.28
N SER A 93 4.72 2.82 -6.93
CA SER A 93 5.21 1.52 -6.50
C SER A 93 4.47 1.04 -5.26
N ASN A 94 4.34 1.89 -4.23
CA ASN A 94 3.63 1.56 -3.00
C ASN A 94 2.16 1.17 -3.26
N LEU A 95 1.47 1.90 -4.14
CA LEU A 95 0.09 1.57 -4.48
C LEU A 95 -0.03 0.28 -5.29
N LYS A 96 0.93 0.01 -6.20
CA LYS A 96 1.00 -1.26 -6.95
C LYS A 96 1.23 -2.44 -6.01
N ILE A 97 2.19 -2.33 -5.08
CA ILE A 97 2.46 -3.37 -4.07
C ILE A 97 1.22 -3.61 -3.21
N ARG A 98 0.56 -2.55 -2.73
CA ARG A 98 -0.70 -2.70 -1.98
C ARG A 98 -1.77 -3.44 -2.77
N SER A 99 -1.93 -3.12 -4.05
CA SER A 99 -2.88 -3.82 -4.93
C SER A 99 -2.52 -5.29 -5.11
N GLN A 100 -1.24 -5.58 -5.30
CA GLN A 100 -0.72 -6.94 -5.43
C GLN A 100 -0.93 -7.74 -4.13
N VAL A 101 -0.63 -7.16 -2.96
CA VAL A 101 -0.88 -7.80 -1.66
C VAL A 101 -2.35 -8.17 -1.51
N ASN A 102 -3.28 -7.25 -1.83
CA ASN A 102 -4.72 -7.56 -1.76
C ASN A 102 -5.12 -8.72 -2.69
N HIS A 103 -4.51 -8.81 -3.88
CA HIS A 103 -4.74 -9.90 -4.81
C HIS A 103 -4.21 -11.24 -4.25
N ILE A 104 -2.98 -11.25 -3.73
CA ILE A 104 -2.36 -12.45 -3.12
C ILE A 104 -3.20 -12.96 -1.95
N VAL A 105 -3.64 -12.04 -1.07
CA VAL A 105 -4.49 -12.39 0.09
C VAL A 105 -5.77 -13.08 -0.37
N ARG A 106 -6.47 -12.50 -1.36
CA ARG A 106 -7.70 -13.11 -1.89
C ARG A 106 -7.43 -14.47 -2.51
N SER A 107 -6.42 -14.57 -3.36
CA SER A 107 -6.08 -15.84 -4.03
C SER A 107 -5.75 -16.93 -3.00
N HIS A 108 -4.92 -16.60 -2.00
CA HIS A 108 -4.51 -17.55 -0.96
C HIS A 108 -5.70 -18.07 -0.15
N LEU A 109 -6.56 -17.18 0.31
CA LEU A 109 -7.69 -17.57 1.14
C LEU A 109 -8.79 -18.28 0.35
N ILE A 110 -9.03 -17.88 -0.90
CA ILE A 110 -9.98 -18.58 -1.78
C ILE A 110 -9.48 -19.99 -2.12
N GLU A 111 -8.19 -20.19 -2.35
CA GLU A 111 -7.58 -21.50 -2.56
C GLU A 111 -7.76 -22.42 -1.33
N ASP A 112 -7.77 -21.83 -0.13
CA ASP A 112 -8.04 -22.50 1.16
C ASP A 112 -9.55 -22.55 1.50
N GLU A 113 -10.43 -22.33 0.49
CA GLU A 113 -11.91 -22.44 0.61
C GLU A 113 -12.56 -21.39 1.52
N PHE A 114 -11.91 -20.26 1.78
CA PHE A 114 -12.54 -19.14 2.47
C PHE A 114 -13.51 -18.39 1.54
N ILE A 115 -14.56 -17.87 2.13
CA ILE A 115 -15.56 -17.04 1.42
C ILE A 115 -15.36 -15.58 1.80
N GLU A 116 -15.14 -14.72 0.80
CA GLU A 116 -15.12 -13.26 1.00
C GLU A 116 -16.56 -12.75 1.11
N ILE A 117 -16.92 -12.18 2.27
CA ILE A 117 -18.26 -11.63 2.50
C ILE A 117 -18.15 -10.19 2.99
N GLU A 118 -18.79 -9.28 2.25
CA GLU A 118 -18.89 -7.88 2.65
C GLU A 118 -19.93 -7.70 3.76
N THR A 119 -19.54 -7.01 4.83
CA THR A 119 -20.40 -6.66 5.94
C THR A 119 -20.74 -5.17 5.95
N PRO A 120 -21.84 -4.75 6.59
CA PRO A 120 -22.23 -3.34 6.68
C PRO A 120 -21.15 -2.48 7.36
N MET A 121 -20.83 -1.33 6.75
CA MET A 121 -19.94 -0.33 7.34
C MET A 121 -20.67 0.63 8.31
N MET A 122 -21.97 0.84 8.12
CA MET A 122 -22.81 1.59 9.04
C MET A 122 -23.70 0.64 9.81
N ALA A 123 -23.50 0.60 11.13
CA ALA A 123 -24.19 -0.31 12.01
C ALA A 123 -24.63 0.41 13.30
N ARG A 124 -25.13 -0.34 14.25
CA ARG A 124 -25.30 0.14 15.63
C ARG A 124 -23.93 0.21 16.30
N ALA A 125 -23.76 1.22 17.17
CA ALA A 125 -22.56 1.32 18.03
C ALA A 125 -22.33 0.02 18.82
N THR A 126 -21.08 -0.45 18.81
CA THR A 126 -20.64 -1.65 19.52
C THR A 126 -19.53 -1.30 20.52
N PRO A 127 -19.50 -1.87 21.73
CA PRO A 127 -18.48 -1.57 22.73
C PRO A 127 -17.18 -2.35 22.43
N GLU A 128 -16.42 -1.92 21.40
CA GLU A 128 -15.19 -2.59 20.98
C GLU A 128 -13.89 -1.93 21.50
N GLY A 129 -14.00 -0.96 22.40
CA GLY A 129 -12.84 -0.37 23.07
C GLY A 129 -12.44 1.02 22.59
N ALA A 130 -12.57 1.35 21.31
CA ALA A 130 -12.40 2.69 20.78
C ALA A 130 -13.72 3.48 20.81
N ARG A 131 -13.65 4.80 20.60
CA ARG A 131 -14.85 5.60 20.34
C ARG A 131 -15.31 5.42 18.91
N ASP A 132 -16.62 5.43 18.70
CA ASP A 132 -17.22 5.33 17.37
C ASP A 132 -17.31 6.69 16.70
N PHE A 133 -17.08 6.72 15.38
CA PHE A 133 -17.52 7.81 14.53
C PHE A 133 -19.03 7.69 14.29
N LEU A 134 -19.78 8.70 14.69
CA LEU A 134 -21.23 8.70 14.61
C LEU A 134 -21.73 9.41 13.34
N VAL A 135 -22.68 8.78 12.66
CA VAL A 135 -23.37 9.33 11.50
C VAL A 135 -24.82 9.62 11.86
N PRO A 136 -25.27 10.89 11.91
CA PRO A 136 -26.66 11.22 12.23
C PRO A 136 -27.66 10.60 11.26
N SER A 137 -28.73 10.03 11.80
CA SER A 137 -29.85 9.56 10.96
C SER A 137 -30.70 10.72 10.50
N ARG A 138 -30.89 10.82 9.18
CA ARG A 138 -31.82 11.81 8.60
C ARG A 138 -33.31 11.46 8.84
N LEU A 139 -33.61 10.17 8.96
CA LEU A 139 -34.98 9.67 9.08
C LEU A 139 -35.47 9.65 10.53
N TYR A 140 -34.58 9.40 11.47
CA TYR A 140 -34.94 9.23 12.88
C TYR A 140 -34.24 10.29 13.73
N ASN A 141 -35.03 11.19 14.30
CA ASN A 141 -34.51 12.26 15.15
C ASN A 141 -33.77 11.68 16.36
N GLN A 142 -32.62 12.26 16.71
CA GLN A 142 -31.76 11.83 17.83
C GLN A 142 -31.24 10.39 17.74
N LYS A 143 -31.26 9.79 16.54
CA LYS A 143 -30.65 8.48 16.27
C LYS A 143 -29.41 8.62 15.41
N PHE A 144 -28.46 7.71 15.61
CA PHE A 144 -27.18 7.70 14.94
C PHE A 144 -26.85 6.27 14.47
N TYR A 145 -26.18 6.20 13.35
CA TYR A 145 -25.39 5.04 12.97
C TYR A 145 -23.97 5.25 13.49
N ALA A 146 -23.24 4.16 13.71
CA ALA A 146 -21.81 4.17 13.96
C ALA A 146 -21.07 3.59 12.76
N LEU A 147 -19.90 4.16 12.40
CA LEU A 147 -18.99 3.51 11.47
C LEU A 147 -18.29 2.35 12.20
N THR A 148 -18.18 1.21 11.53
CA THR A 148 -17.71 -0.02 12.16
C THR A 148 -16.24 0.07 12.57
N GLN A 149 -15.92 -0.34 13.80
CA GLN A 149 -14.55 -0.48 14.30
C GLN A 149 -13.88 -1.77 13.82
N SER A 150 -14.67 -2.82 13.63
CA SER A 150 -14.34 -4.10 13.02
C SER A 150 -15.64 -4.84 12.66
N PRO A 151 -15.62 -5.84 11.77
CA PRO A 151 -16.81 -6.63 11.45
C PRO A 151 -17.13 -7.73 12.49
N GLN A 152 -16.66 -7.57 13.74
CA GLN A 152 -16.69 -8.61 14.77
C GLN A 152 -18.08 -9.23 15.00
N LEU A 153 -19.11 -8.40 15.13
CA LEU A 153 -20.48 -8.89 15.34
C LEU A 153 -20.99 -9.65 14.12
N PHE A 154 -20.72 -9.14 12.92
CA PHE A 154 -21.21 -9.73 11.68
C PHE A 154 -20.53 -11.06 11.37
N LYS A 155 -19.21 -11.16 11.55
CA LYS A 155 -18.50 -12.41 11.32
C LYS A 155 -18.93 -13.52 12.29
N GLN A 156 -19.22 -13.19 13.55
CA GLN A 156 -19.80 -14.15 14.49
C GLN A 156 -21.18 -14.62 14.04
N MET A 157 -22.03 -13.71 13.54
CA MET A 157 -23.33 -14.07 12.95
C MET A 157 -23.18 -14.99 11.74
N LEU A 158 -22.14 -14.79 10.92
CA LEU A 158 -21.85 -15.67 9.78
C LEU A 158 -21.47 -17.07 10.24
N MET A 159 -20.66 -17.19 11.30
CA MET A 159 -20.34 -18.52 11.90
C MET A 159 -21.60 -19.21 12.41
N ILE A 160 -22.49 -18.49 13.11
CA ILE A 160 -23.80 -19.02 13.55
C ILE A 160 -24.66 -19.39 12.35
N GLY A 161 -24.58 -18.66 11.26
CA GLY A 161 -25.26 -18.91 9.99
C GLY A 161 -24.73 -20.10 9.19
N GLY A 162 -23.66 -20.76 9.66
CA GLY A 162 -23.09 -21.96 9.04
C GLY A 162 -21.97 -21.70 8.04
N PHE A 163 -21.41 -20.48 7.98
CA PHE A 163 -20.20 -20.21 7.21
C PHE A 163 -18.98 -20.58 8.05
N GLU A 164 -18.26 -21.60 7.66
CA GLU A 164 -17.13 -22.11 8.46
C GLU A 164 -15.82 -21.35 8.27
N LYS A 165 -15.63 -20.74 7.08
CA LYS A 165 -14.43 -20.00 6.72
C LYS A 165 -14.81 -18.69 6.07
N TYR A 166 -14.58 -17.60 6.76
CA TYR A 166 -14.88 -16.22 6.30
C TYR A 166 -13.63 -15.39 6.27
N PHE A 167 -13.53 -14.50 5.29
CA PHE A 167 -12.62 -13.37 5.33
C PHE A 167 -13.21 -12.11 4.67
N GLN A 168 -12.62 -10.97 5.00
CA GLN A 168 -12.93 -9.69 4.34
C GLN A 168 -11.73 -8.76 4.41
N ILE A 169 -11.44 -8.06 3.30
CA ILE A 169 -10.55 -6.91 3.32
C ILE A 169 -11.41 -5.67 3.58
N VAL A 170 -11.52 -5.26 4.82
CA VAL A 170 -12.54 -4.32 5.31
C VAL A 170 -11.95 -3.00 5.75
N ARG A 171 -12.69 -1.91 5.50
CA ARG A 171 -12.38 -0.60 6.05
C ARG A 171 -12.93 -0.48 7.46
N CYS A 172 -12.07 -0.07 8.41
CA CYS A 172 -12.39 0.11 9.82
C CYS A 172 -12.13 1.53 10.26
N PHE A 173 -12.89 1.98 11.29
CA PHE A 173 -12.88 3.36 11.77
C PHE A 173 -12.79 3.34 13.30
N ARG A 174 -11.80 4.07 13.86
CA ARG A 174 -11.62 4.20 15.30
C ARG A 174 -11.27 5.65 15.64
N ASP A 175 -12.07 6.28 16.46
CA ASP A 175 -11.81 7.63 16.97
C ASP A 175 -10.88 7.53 18.19
N GLU A 176 -9.60 7.37 17.91
CA GLU A 176 -8.51 7.27 18.87
C GLU A 176 -7.45 8.33 18.60
N ASP A 177 -6.56 8.55 19.56
CA ASP A 177 -5.42 9.42 19.39
C ASP A 177 -4.51 8.91 18.26
N THR A 178 -4.21 9.80 17.32
CA THR A 178 -3.33 9.48 16.19
C THR A 178 -1.90 9.24 16.67
N ARG A 179 -1.27 8.19 16.16
CA ARG A 179 0.14 7.89 16.37
C ARG A 179 0.81 7.67 15.02
N LYS A 180 2.13 7.54 14.99
CA LYS A 180 2.91 7.34 13.76
C LYS A 180 2.37 6.18 12.90
N ASP A 181 1.89 5.12 13.54
CA ASP A 181 1.41 3.86 12.93
C ASP A 181 -0.11 3.65 13.06
N ARG A 182 -0.86 4.65 13.59
CA ARG A 182 -2.32 4.54 13.80
C ARG A 182 -3.06 5.67 13.11
N GLN A 183 -3.99 5.29 12.26
CA GLN A 183 -4.88 6.20 11.55
C GLN A 183 -6.33 5.96 11.99
N PRO A 184 -7.19 6.99 12.01
CA PRO A 184 -8.59 6.84 12.39
C PRO A 184 -9.39 5.98 11.40
N GLU A 185 -8.91 5.87 10.18
CA GLU A 185 -9.46 5.04 9.11
C GLU A 185 -8.35 4.15 8.54
N PHE A 186 -8.54 2.84 8.57
CA PHE A 186 -7.55 1.88 8.11
C PHE A 186 -8.20 0.63 7.50
N THR A 187 -7.42 -0.21 6.85
CA THR A 187 -7.88 -1.47 6.26
C THR A 187 -7.38 -2.63 7.10
N GLN A 188 -8.28 -3.56 7.42
CA GLN A 188 -7.93 -4.86 8.02
C GLN A 188 -8.13 -5.97 6.99
N LEU A 189 -7.29 -7.00 7.08
CA LEU A 189 -7.67 -8.34 6.69
C LEU A 189 -8.33 -8.97 7.92
N ASP A 190 -9.62 -9.24 7.84
CA ASP A 190 -10.38 -9.88 8.90
C ASP A 190 -10.73 -11.30 8.50
N ILE A 191 -10.49 -12.25 9.41
CA ILE A 191 -10.67 -13.69 9.18
C ILE A 191 -11.45 -14.28 10.37
N GLU A 192 -12.37 -15.19 10.09
CA GLU A 192 -13.07 -15.95 11.12
C GLU A 192 -13.26 -17.39 10.65
N LEU A 193 -13.03 -18.35 11.57
CA LEU A 193 -13.19 -19.78 11.30
C LEU A 193 -13.93 -20.46 12.45
N SER A 194 -14.68 -21.51 12.10
CA SER A 194 -15.30 -22.42 13.06
C SER A 194 -14.54 -23.73 13.16
N PHE A 195 -14.65 -24.42 14.29
CA PHE A 195 -14.14 -25.79 14.51
C PHE A 195 -12.63 -25.96 14.33
N ILE A 196 -11.84 -24.93 14.62
CA ILE A 196 -10.38 -24.95 14.51
C ILE A 196 -9.70 -24.76 15.86
N SER A 197 -8.42 -25.12 15.91
CA SER A 197 -7.51 -24.85 17.01
C SER A 197 -6.69 -23.58 16.78
N GLU A 198 -6.09 -23.05 17.84
CA GLU A 198 -5.13 -21.94 17.76
C GLU A 198 -3.98 -22.23 16.78
N GLU A 199 -3.49 -23.48 16.79
CA GLU A 199 -2.39 -23.90 15.93
C GLU A 199 -2.73 -23.85 14.43
N GLU A 200 -3.99 -24.11 14.07
CA GLU A 200 -4.44 -24.05 12.68
C GLU A 200 -4.50 -22.61 12.16
N ILE A 201 -5.00 -21.66 12.96
CA ILE A 201 -5.03 -20.23 12.55
C ILE A 201 -3.61 -19.65 12.44
N LEU A 202 -2.69 -20.09 13.30
CA LEU A 202 -1.29 -19.68 13.20
C LEU A 202 -0.64 -20.19 11.91
N LYS A 203 -0.88 -21.44 11.51
CA LYS A 203 -0.38 -21.99 10.24
C LYS A 203 -0.93 -21.26 9.03
N ILE A 204 -2.22 -20.94 9.00
CA ILE A 204 -2.85 -20.17 7.93
C ILE A 204 -2.18 -18.77 7.83
N SER A 205 -1.99 -18.12 8.97
CA SER A 205 -1.37 -16.79 9.02
C SER A 205 0.09 -16.83 8.57
N GLU A 206 0.87 -17.81 8.99
CA GLU A 206 2.26 -18.00 8.58
C GLU A 206 2.39 -18.25 7.08
N SER A 207 1.57 -19.15 6.53
CA SER A 207 1.59 -19.47 5.10
C SER A 207 1.23 -18.24 4.24
N LEU A 208 0.23 -17.46 4.66
CA LEU A 208 -0.17 -16.24 4.00
C LEU A 208 0.95 -15.19 4.01
N ILE A 209 1.60 -14.96 5.17
CA ILE A 209 2.70 -14.00 5.29
C ILE A 209 3.88 -14.43 4.41
N LYS A 210 4.28 -15.70 4.46
CA LYS A 210 5.34 -16.26 3.61
C LYS A 210 5.04 -16.02 2.13
N ARG A 211 3.82 -16.30 1.68
CA ARG A 211 3.38 -16.08 0.29
C ARG A 211 3.43 -14.61 -0.12
N ILE A 212 2.94 -13.70 0.73
CA ILE A 212 2.96 -12.25 0.46
C ILE A 212 4.40 -11.77 0.23
N PHE A 213 5.33 -12.11 1.12
CA PHE A 213 6.72 -11.66 1.02
C PHE A 213 7.45 -12.30 -0.16
N PHE A 214 7.18 -13.56 -0.44
CA PHE A 214 7.74 -14.24 -1.60
C PHE A 214 7.28 -13.61 -2.92
N GLU A 215 5.97 -13.45 -3.12
CA GLU A 215 5.42 -12.96 -4.39
C GLU A 215 5.65 -11.44 -4.60
N THR A 216 5.84 -10.65 -3.53
CA THR A 216 6.06 -9.19 -3.66
C THR A 216 7.51 -8.78 -3.65
N LEU A 217 8.35 -9.44 -2.86
CA LEU A 217 9.73 -9.05 -2.58
C LEU A 217 10.76 -10.12 -2.90
N ASN A 218 10.32 -11.33 -3.30
CA ASN A 218 11.16 -12.51 -3.51
C ASN A 218 11.97 -12.87 -2.25
N ILE A 219 11.35 -12.71 -1.06
CA ILE A 219 11.92 -13.06 0.22
C ILE A 219 11.29 -14.37 0.70
N GLU A 220 12.13 -15.36 0.96
CA GLU A 220 11.73 -16.62 1.58
C GLU A 220 12.02 -16.56 3.08
N PHE A 221 11.06 -16.98 3.89
CA PHE A 221 11.21 -17.13 5.33
C PHE A 221 11.28 -18.62 5.71
N ASP A 222 12.16 -18.93 6.63
CA ASP A 222 12.10 -20.16 7.40
C ASP A 222 10.82 -20.20 8.26
N ASP A 223 10.66 -21.24 9.07
CA ASP A 223 9.56 -21.31 10.02
C ASP A 223 9.68 -20.23 11.09
N PHE A 224 8.54 -19.58 11.41
CA PHE A 224 8.53 -18.54 12.42
C PHE A 224 8.78 -19.10 13.82
N GLN A 225 9.70 -18.46 14.53
CA GLN A 225 10.06 -18.87 15.88
C GLN A 225 8.88 -18.64 16.83
N ARG A 226 8.60 -19.62 17.67
CA ARG A 226 7.60 -19.56 18.74
C ARG A 226 8.25 -19.22 20.06
N ILE A 227 7.90 -18.10 20.66
CA ILE A 227 8.44 -17.63 21.95
C ILE A 227 7.28 -17.49 22.92
N LYS A 228 7.40 -18.09 24.12
CA LYS A 228 6.38 -17.95 25.16
C LYS A 228 6.42 -16.52 25.71
N TYR A 229 5.25 -16.00 26.12
CA TYR A 229 5.14 -14.65 26.68
C TYR A 229 6.13 -14.41 27.83
N GLN A 230 6.27 -15.34 28.78
CA GLN A 230 7.20 -15.21 29.89
C GLN A 230 8.67 -15.11 29.45
N GLU A 231 9.05 -15.85 28.42
CA GLU A 231 10.38 -15.81 27.82
C GLU A 231 10.60 -14.49 27.09
N ALA A 232 9.59 -14.03 26.30
CA ALA A 232 9.66 -12.76 25.63
C ALA A 232 9.85 -11.58 26.60
N ILE A 233 9.08 -11.52 27.67
CA ILE A 233 9.21 -10.48 28.69
C ILE A 233 10.54 -10.58 29.43
N LYS A 234 10.97 -11.80 29.80
CA LYS A 234 12.21 -12.02 30.53
C LYS A 234 13.44 -11.65 29.70
N ASP A 235 13.48 -12.09 28.46
CA ASP A 235 14.70 -11.99 27.63
C ASP A 235 14.76 -10.71 26.80
N TYR A 236 13.60 -10.11 26.46
CA TYR A 236 13.51 -8.92 25.60
C TYR A 236 12.81 -7.72 26.27
N GLY A 237 12.18 -7.90 27.42
CA GLY A 237 11.42 -6.84 28.11
C GLY A 237 10.16 -6.37 27.36
N SER A 238 9.70 -7.13 26.38
CA SER A 238 8.58 -6.77 25.52
C SER A 238 7.81 -8.01 25.07
N ASP A 239 6.49 -7.85 24.88
CA ASP A 239 5.62 -8.84 24.22
C ASP A 239 5.78 -8.87 22.69
N LYS A 240 6.57 -7.94 22.14
CA LYS A 240 6.92 -7.85 20.72
C LYS A 240 8.45 -7.89 20.56
N PRO A 241 9.08 -9.04 20.79
CA PRO A 241 10.52 -9.14 20.77
C PRO A 241 11.10 -8.91 19.38
N ASP A 242 12.15 -8.11 19.31
CA ASP A 242 13.03 -8.01 18.16
C ASP A 242 14.24 -8.94 18.39
N SER A 243 14.24 -10.09 17.72
CA SER A 243 15.28 -11.11 17.89
C SER A 243 16.68 -10.64 17.48
N VAL A 244 16.78 -9.58 16.66
CA VAL A 244 18.07 -8.97 16.28
C VAL A 244 18.65 -8.16 17.43
N SER A 245 17.80 -7.54 18.25
CA SER A 245 18.24 -6.74 19.42
C SER A 245 18.71 -7.57 20.62
N TYR A 246 18.40 -8.86 20.65
CA TYR A 246 18.79 -9.76 21.76
C TYR A 246 20.30 -9.81 22.02
N THR A 247 21.11 -9.71 20.99
CA THR A 247 22.58 -9.68 21.13
C THR A 247 23.09 -8.45 21.88
N HIS A 248 22.33 -7.34 21.87
CA HIS A 248 22.71 -6.11 22.56
C HIS A 248 22.35 -6.12 24.06
N LEU A 249 21.23 -6.70 24.46
CA LEU A 249 20.85 -6.78 25.89
C LEU A 249 21.76 -7.69 26.68
N ARG A 250 22.14 -8.86 26.16
CA ARG A 250 23.13 -9.72 26.80
C ARG A 250 24.53 -9.13 26.86
N ALA A 251 24.92 -8.32 25.89
CA ALA A 251 26.21 -7.65 25.90
C ALA A 251 26.36 -6.58 27.02
N HIS A 252 25.24 -5.95 27.39
CA HIS A 252 25.20 -4.98 28.49
C HIS A 252 25.22 -5.64 29.89
N GLU A 253 24.61 -6.81 30.05
CA GLU A 253 24.66 -7.54 31.35
C GLU A 253 26.05 -8.14 31.67
N THR A 254 26.89 -8.40 30.66
CA THR A 254 28.24 -8.91 30.86
C THR A 254 29.31 -7.85 31.22
N VAL A 255 28.93 -6.57 31.23
CA VAL A 255 29.83 -5.44 31.58
C VAL A 255 29.64 -4.95 33.03
N LEU A 256 28.71 -5.54 33.79
CA LEU A 256 28.40 -5.16 35.18
C LEU A 256 28.85 -6.20 36.23
N HIS A 257 29.89 -6.98 35.93
CA HIS A 257 30.59 -7.81 36.93
C HIS A 257 32.08 -7.51 36.97
#